data_1c59d8c518872b4e768557bab51321d9
#
_entry.id   1c59d8c518872b4e768557bab51321d9
#
_cell.length_a   1.000
_cell.length_b   1.000
_cell.length_c   1.000
_cell.angle_alpha   90.00
_cell.angle_beta   90.00
_cell.angle_gamma   90.00
#
_symmetry.space_group_name_H-M   'P 1'
#
loop_
_entity.id
_entity.type
_entity.pdbx_description
1 polymer ?
#
loop_
_entity_poly.entity_id
_entity_poly.type
_entity_poly.pdbx_seq_one_letter_code
_entity_poly.pdbx_strand_id
1 'polypeptide(L)'
;RSIAPIDTALRRRFVFEEMAPDPSLLKSIIVKENEEDTKLELDKLLEAINTRIEYLYDRDHTIGHAYLIDVKNLDDLKFAFKNKIIPLLAEYFYEDWENIDLVLNQNGFIIPNTENKSYLSKKIEDKIRNKITYKVSDKNWEVENFQKIYDDSVILTKKDNSKTDEESK
;
A
#
# COMPACT_ATOMS: atom_id res chain seq x y z
N ARG A 1 -1.56 -1.97 18.07
CA ARG A 1 -1.89 -1.25 19.34
C ARG A 1 -3.37 -1.30 19.51
N SER A 2 -3.84 -2.08 20.47
CA SER A 2 -5.21 -2.02 20.93
C SER A 2 -5.57 -0.55 21.16
N ILE A 3 -6.57 -0.06 20.43
CA ILE A 3 -7.28 1.17 20.81
C ILE A 3 -7.61 0.97 22.30
N ALA A 4 -7.11 1.86 23.17
CA ALA A 4 -7.37 1.77 24.60
C ALA A 4 -8.86 1.50 24.78
N PRO A 5 -9.26 0.43 25.49
CA PRO A 5 -10.68 0.11 25.62
C PRO A 5 -11.38 1.34 26.18
N ILE A 6 -12.34 1.87 25.42
CA ILE A 6 -13.14 3.01 25.86
C ILE A 6 -13.74 2.60 27.19
N ASP A 7 -13.44 3.41 28.22
CA ASP A 7 -13.91 3.17 29.57
C ASP A 7 -15.39 2.80 29.58
N THR A 8 -15.73 1.74 30.30
CA THR A 8 -17.11 1.25 30.43
C THR A 8 -18.09 2.34 30.88
N ALA A 9 -17.61 3.33 31.66
CA ALA A 9 -18.40 4.48 32.09
C ALA A 9 -18.76 5.40 30.90
N LEU A 10 -17.87 5.55 29.92
CA LEU A 10 -18.14 6.28 28.68
C LEU A 10 -19.13 5.54 27.80
N ARG A 11 -18.98 4.22 27.66
CA ARG A 11 -19.90 3.41 26.86
C ARG A 11 -21.35 3.51 27.30
N ARG A 12 -21.61 3.71 28.59
CA ARG A 12 -22.97 3.86 29.14
C ARG A 12 -23.59 5.23 28.89
N ARG A 13 -22.78 6.22 28.51
CA ARG A 13 -23.22 7.62 28.36
C ARG A 13 -23.34 8.07 26.92
N PHE A 14 -22.81 7.30 25.95
CA PHE A 14 -22.80 7.62 24.54
C PHE A 14 -23.45 6.51 23.72
N VAL A 15 -24.15 6.91 22.69
CA VAL A 15 -24.55 6.00 21.61
C VAL A 15 -23.37 5.91 20.64
N PHE A 16 -22.97 4.70 20.30
CA PHE A 16 -21.91 4.45 19.34
C PHE A 16 -22.55 4.13 18.00
N GLU A 17 -22.20 4.90 17.00
CA GLU A 17 -22.56 4.68 15.61
C GLU A 17 -21.32 4.22 14.85
N GLU A 18 -21.43 3.10 14.13
CA GLU A 18 -20.36 2.61 13.31
C GLU A 18 -20.23 3.47 12.06
N MET A 19 -19.05 4.01 11.79
CA MET A 19 -18.74 4.74 10.59
C MET A 19 -17.79 3.90 9.72
N ALA A 20 -18.38 3.02 8.91
CA ALA A 20 -17.62 2.21 7.97
C ALA A 20 -17.01 3.09 6.84
N PRO A 21 -15.89 2.66 6.21
CA PRO A 21 -15.39 3.30 5.01
C PRO A 21 -16.47 3.35 3.92
N ASP A 22 -16.61 4.50 3.27
CA ASP A 22 -17.53 4.67 2.14
C ASP A 22 -16.74 5.02 0.88
N PRO A 23 -16.39 4.03 0.03
CA PRO A 23 -15.69 4.28 -1.22
C PRO A 23 -16.46 5.18 -2.19
N SER A 24 -17.80 5.20 -2.13
CA SER A 24 -18.63 5.99 -3.05
C SER A 24 -18.31 7.48 -3.01
N LEU A 25 -17.82 8.00 -1.89
CA LEU A 25 -17.39 9.38 -1.72
C LEU A 25 -16.17 9.75 -2.58
N LEU A 26 -15.43 8.77 -3.05
CA LEU A 26 -14.25 8.95 -3.90
C LEU A 26 -14.55 8.91 -5.40
N LYS A 27 -15.76 8.49 -5.79
CA LYS A 27 -16.15 8.23 -7.18
C LYS A 27 -16.04 9.43 -8.10
N SER A 28 -16.21 10.65 -7.58
CA SER A 28 -16.12 11.88 -8.36
C SER A 28 -14.72 12.49 -8.40
N ILE A 29 -13.75 11.90 -7.70
CA ILE A 29 -12.39 12.42 -7.63
C ILE A 29 -11.62 11.99 -8.87
N ILE A 30 -11.14 12.97 -9.62
CA ILE A 30 -10.30 12.76 -10.80
C ILE A 30 -8.85 13.02 -10.40
N VAL A 31 -8.01 12.00 -10.54
CA VAL A 31 -6.57 12.11 -10.30
C VAL A 31 -5.90 12.59 -11.58
N LYS A 32 -5.10 13.65 -11.50
CA LYS A 32 -4.35 14.19 -12.64
C LYS A 32 -2.90 13.75 -12.62
N GLU A 33 -2.34 13.57 -13.80
CA GLU A 33 -0.91 13.44 -14.05
C GLU A 33 -0.50 14.42 -15.15
N ASN A 34 0.47 15.29 -14.90
CA ASN A 34 0.90 16.35 -15.85
C ASN A 34 -0.26 17.19 -16.40
N GLU A 35 -1.21 17.57 -15.54
CA GLU A 35 -2.45 18.32 -15.86
C GLU A 35 -3.47 17.54 -16.71
N GLU A 36 -3.22 16.29 -17.07
CA GLU A 36 -4.15 15.42 -17.77
C GLU A 36 -4.90 14.50 -16.80
N ASP A 37 -6.16 14.23 -17.10
CA ASP A 37 -7.00 13.33 -16.30
C ASP A 37 -6.55 11.89 -16.49
N THR A 38 -6.24 11.20 -15.40
CA THR A 38 -5.97 9.76 -15.44
C THR A 38 -7.27 8.95 -15.40
N LYS A 39 -7.15 7.65 -15.70
CA LYS A 39 -8.27 6.69 -15.57
C LYS A 39 -8.29 5.99 -14.22
N LEU A 40 -7.69 6.60 -13.18
CA LEU A 40 -7.70 6.03 -11.84
C LEU A 40 -9.07 6.17 -11.19
N GLU A 41 -9.58 5.06 -10.66
CA GLU A 41 -10.84 4.97 -9.95
C GLU A 41 -10.56 4.73 -8.46
N LEU A 42 -10.53 5.82 -7.67
CA LEU A 42 -10.16 5.76 -6.24
C LEU A 42 -11.17 4.99 -5.39
N ASP A 43 -12.44 4.99 -5.79
CA ASP A 43 -13.49 4.19 -5.17
C ASP A 43 -13.18 2.70 -5.29
N LYS A 44 -12.90 2.21 -6.50
CA LYS A 44 -12.52 0.81 -6.74
C LYS A 44 -11.20 0.44 -6.06
N LEU A 45 -10.24 1.36 -6.05
CA LEU A 45 -8.96 1.16 -5.40
C LEU A 45 -9.14 0.93 -3.90
N LEU A 46 -9.93 1.78 -3.22
CA LEU A 46 -10.20 1.63 -1.80
C LEU A 46 -11.01 0.36 -1.50
N GLU A 47 -12.03 0.07 -2.32
CA GLU A 47 -12.86 -1.14 -2.18
C GLU A 47 -12.01 -2.41 -2.30
N ALA A 48 -11.12 -2.48 -3.30
CA ALA A 48 -10.25 -3.63 -3.53
C ALA A 48 -9.28 -3.86 -2.35
N ILE A 49 -8.67 -2.79 -1.82
CA ILE A 49 -7.79 -2.87 -0.65
C ILE A 49 -8.58 -3.38 0.55
N ASN A 50 -9.73 -2.76 0.86
CA ASN A 50 -10.51 -3.10 2.05
C ASN A 50 -11.07 -4.52 1.97
N THR A 51 -11.52 -4.95 0.80
CA THR A 51 -11.95 -6.35 0.60
C THR A 51 -10.83 -7.32 0.96
N ARG A 52 -9.58 -7.07 0.50
CA ARG A 52 -8.46 -7.96 0.81
C ARG A 52 -8.07 -7.90 2.28
N ILE A 53 -8.14 -6.73 2.92
CA ILE A 53 -7.90 -6.60 4.37
C ILE A 53 -8.91 -7.45 5.15
N GLU A 54 -10.20 -7.40 4.81
CA GLU A 54 -11.23 -8.20 5.48
C GLU A 54 -10.95 -9.69 5.40
N TYR A 55 -10.48 -10.20 4.25
CA TYR A 55 -10.16 -11.62 4.07
C TYR A 55 -8.83 -12.05 4.67
N LEU A 56 -7.82 -11.19 4.66
CA LEU A 56 -6.46 -11.53 5.12
C LEU A 56 -6.24 -11.21 6.61
N TYR A 57 -7.07 -10.34 7.16
CA TYR A 57 -6.95 -9.90 8.54
C TYR A 57 -8.32 -9.82 9.23
N ASP A 58 -9.00 -8.68 9.19
CA ASP A 58 -10.37 -8.52 9.68
C ASP A 58 -11.03 -7.23 9.15
N ARG A 59 -12.32 -7.07 9.45
CA ARG A 59 -13.13 -5.92 9.06
C ARG A 59 -12.77 -4.63 9.81
N ASP A 60 -12.31 -4.74 11.04
CA ASP A 60 -12.08 -3.58 11.91
C ASP A 60 -10.84 -2.78 11.51
N HIS A 61 -10.00 -3.37 10.63
CA HIS A 61 -8.75 -2.77 10.13
C HIS A 61 -8.87 -2.22 8.71
N THR A 62 -10.08 -2.04 8.19
CA THR A 62 -10.30 -1.43 6.87
C THR A 62 -9.84 0.03 6.83
N ILE A 63 -9.35 0.47 5.68
CA ILE A 63 -8.84 1.83 5.47
C ILE A 63 -10.00 2.79 5.21
N GLY A 64 -10.03 3.91 5.94
CA GLY A 64 -11.03 4.95 5.75
C GLY A 64 -10.84 5.74 4.45
N HIS A 65 -11.93 6.16 3.81
CA HIS A 65 -11.92 7.00 2.62
C HIS A 65 -11.23 8.37 2.83
N ALA A 66 -11.14 8.83 4.08
CA ALA A 66 -10.48 10.09 4.44
C ALA A 66 -9.00 10.16 4.02
N TYR A 67 -8.32 9.02 3.83
CA TYR A 67 -6.94 8.99 3.34
C TYR A 67 -6.80 9.44 1.88
N LEU A 68 -7.89 9.37 1.09
CA LEU A 68 -7.89 9.60 -0.34
C LEU A 68 -8.77 10.77 -0.79
N ILE A 69 -9.59 11.33 0.11
CA ILE A 69 -10.61 12.33 -0.27
C ILE A 69 -10.02 13.64 -0.80
N ASP A 70 -8.81 14.00 -0.37
CA ASP A 70 -8.12 15.24 -0.77
C ASP A 70 -7.13 15.04 -1.92
N VAL A 71 -7.05 13.84 -2.48
CA VAL A 71 -6.15 13.52 -3.60
C VAL A 71 -6.63 14.22 -4.87
N LYS A 72 -5.73 14.98 -5.52
CA LYS A 72 -6.01 15.74 -6.75
C LYS A 72 -5.14 15.28 -7.91
N ASN A 73 -3.96 14.79 -7.62
CA ASN A 73 -2.97 14.39 -8.60
C ASN A 73 -2.22 13.13 -8.16
N LEU A 74 -1.41 12.60 -9.07
CA LEU A 74 -0.65 11.38 -8.83
C LEU A 74 0.35 11.53 -7.67
N ASP A 75 0.92 12.71 -7.47
CA ASP A 75 1.88 12.93 -6.38
C ASP A 75 1.19 12.94 -5.01
N ASP A 76 -0.01 13.51 -4.91
CA ASP A 76 -0.83 13.41 -3.69
C ASP A 76 -1.15 11.93 -3.37
N LEU A 77 -1.48 11.14 -4.41
CA LEU A 77 -1.76 9.71 -4.25
C LEU A 77 -0.51 8.94 -3.81
N LYS A 78 0.65 9.19 -4.44
CA LYS A 78 1.95 8.63 -4.01
C LYS A 78 2.25 8.98 -2.56
N PHE A 79 2.02 10.24 -2.17
CA PHE A 79 2.23 10.68 -0.79
C PHE A 79 1.30 9.95 0.18
N ALA A 80 0.01 9.82 -0.15
CA ALA A 80 -0.95 9.11 0.69
C ALA A 80 -0.54 7.64 0.90
N PHE A 81 -0.11 6.96 -0.16
CA PHE A 81 0.34 5.58 -0.05
C PHE A 81 1.64 5.43 0.73
N LYS A 82 2.69 6.20 0.38
CA LYS A 82 4.01 6.08 1.00
C LYS A 82 4.01 6.45 2.48
N ASN A 83 3.28 7.49 2.84
CA ASN A 83 3.39 8.09 4.17
C ASN A 83 2.23 7.78 5.11
N LYS A 84 1.13 7.22 4.59
CA LYS A 84 -0.06 6.94 5.41
C LYS A 84 -0.53 5.49 5.25
N ILE A 85 -0.87 5.04 4.03
CA ILE A 85 -1.52 3.75 3.80
C ILE A 85 -0.56 2.58 4.04
N ILE A 86 0.62 2.57 3.40
CA ILE A 86 1.60 1.48 3.59
C ILE A 86 2.10 1.39 5.03
N PRO A 87 2.45 2.51 5.72
CA PRO A 87 2.76 2.44 7.14
C PRO A 87 1.64 1.90 8.02
N LEU A 88 0.39 2.24 7.71
CA LEU A 88 -0.77 1.71 8.40
C LEU A 88 -0.94 0.20 8.17
N LEU A 89 -0.79 -0.26 6.93
CA LEU A 89 -0.78 -1.70 6.62
C LEU A 89 0.35 -2.42 7.33
N ALA A 90 1.55 -1.82 7.42
CA ALA A 90 2.67 -2.40 8.15
C ALA A 90 2.37 -2.56 9.66
N GLU A 91 1.63 -1.61 10.25
CA GLU A 91 1.16 -1.73 11.63
C GLU A 91 0.10 -2.84 11.78
N TYR A 92 -0.88 -2.92 10.89
CA TYR A 92 -1.96 -3.90 10.95
C TYR A 92 -1.46 -5.33 10.75
N PHE A 93 -0.60 -5.55 9.77
CA PHE A 93 -0.04 -6.86 9.45
C PHE A 93 1.25 -7.19 10.20
N TYR A 94 1.62 -6.41 11.23
CA TYR A 94 2.84 -6.65 12.04
C TYR A 94 4.10 -6.82 11.18
N GLU A 95 4.25 -5.99 10.14
CA GLU A 95 5.34 -6.04 9.14
C GLU A 95 5.39 -7.36 8.34
N ASP A 96 4.28 -8.08 8.22
CA ASP A 96 4.14 -9.17 7.27
C ASP A 96 4.00 -8.59 5.85
N TRP A 97 5.15 -8.33 5.24
CA TRP A 97 5.25 -7.69 3.94
C TRP A 97 4.67 -8.52 2.79
N GLU A 98 4.60 -9.86 2.94
CA GLU A 98 3.94 -10.73 1.96
C GLU A 98 2.44 -10.49 1.93
N ASN A 99 1.80 -10.41 3.09
CA ASN A 99 0.38 -10.07 3.17
C ASN A 99 0.10 -8.63 2.73
N ILE A 100 0.98 -7.68 3.04
CA ILE A 100 0.84 -6.30 2.55
C ILE A 100 0.91 -6.24 1.02
N ASP A 101 1.84 -6.99 0.40
CA ASP A 101 1.93 -7.09 -1.06
C ASP A 101 0.69 -7.72 -1.69
N LEU A 102 0.11 -8.74 -1.04
CA LEU A 102 -1.17 -9.33 -1.46
C LEU A 102 -2.33 -8.34 -1.35
N VAL A 103 -2.41 -7.55 -0.27
CA VAL A 103 -3.42 -6.48 -0.13
C VAL A 103 -3.33 -5.49 -1.29
N LEU A 104 -2.11 -5.14 -1.70
CA LEU A 104 -1.83 -4.23 -2.81
C LEU A 104 -1.85 -4.91 -4.19
N ASN A 105 -2.25 -6.18 -4.26
CA ASN A 105 -2.33 -6.97 -5.48
C ASN A 105 -0.99 -7.11 -6.23
N GLN A 106 0.10 -7.22 -5.49
CA GLN A 106 1.45 -7.41 -6.06
C GLN A 106 1.78 -6.35 -7.13
N ASN A 107 1.38 -5.11 -6.84
CA ASN A 107 1.44 -3.99 -7.76
C ASN A 107 2.84 -3.37 -7.93
N GLY A 108 3.85 -3.95 -7.28
CA GLY A 108 5.25 -3.53 -7.36
C GLY A 108 5.64 -2.44 -6.35
N PHE A 109 4.78 -2.05 -5.42
CA PHE A 109 5.13 -1.13 -4.34
C PHE A 109 5.97 -1.80 -3.26
N ILE A 110 5.76 -3.08 -3.03
CA ILE A 110 6.54 -3.90 -2.13
C ILE A 110 7.45 -4.81 -2.96
N ILE A 111 8.74 -4.72 -2.72
CA ILE A 111 9.74 -5.50 -3.48
C ILE A 111 10.69 -6.24 -2.55
N PRO A 112 11.21 -7.40 -2.97
CA PRO A 112 12.27 -8.06 -2.23
C PRO A 112 13.49 -7.16 -2.07
N ASN A 113 14.00 -7.07 -0.85
CA ASN A 113 15.23 -6.35 -0.57
C ASN A 113 16.42 -7.27 -0.85
N THR A 114 17.06 -7.05 -1.99
CA THR A 114 18.25 -7.81 -2.41
C THR A 114 19.56 -7.13 -2.00
N GLU A 115 19.47 -5.94 -1.38
CA GLU A 115 20.62 -5.12 -1.05
C GLU A 115 21.26 -5.55 0.27
N ASN A 116 22.58 -5.53 0.26
CA ASN A 116 23.47 -5.50 1.43
C ASN A 116 23.50 -6.72 2.37
N LYS A 117 23.94 -7.84 1.83
CA LYS A 117 24.36 -8.97 2.68
C LYS A 117 25.81 -8.83 3.21
N SER A 118 26.51 -7.73 2.88
CA SER A 118 27.95 -7.56 3.19
C SER A 118 28.28 -7.51 4.68
N TYR A 119 27.30 -7.17 5.52
CA TYR A 119 27.48 -7.18 6.98
C TYR A 119 27.01 -8.48 7.66
N LEU A 120 26.55 -9.45 6.89
CA LEU A 120 26.11 -10.73 7.44
C LEU A 120 27.29 -11.67 7.58
N SER A 121 27.50 -12.21 8.76
CA SER A 121 28.44 -13.30 8.94
C SER A 121 27.90 -14.58 8.30
N LYS A 122 28.81 -15.46 7.86
CA LYS A 122 28.46 -16.76 7.26
C LYS A 122 27.45 -17.57 8.11
N LYS A 123 27.58 -17.49 9.42
CA LYS A 123 26.67 -18.16 10.37
C LYS A 123 25.24 -17.57 10.33
N ILE A 124 25.11 -16.26 10.09
CA ILE A 124 23.82 -15.59 9.94
C ILE A 124 23.24 -15.92 8.56
N GLU A 125 24.04 -15.88 7.51
CA GLU A 125 23.61 -16.25 6.15
C GLU A 125 23.05 -17.67 6.09
N ASP A 126 23.71 -18.63 6.73
CA ASP A 126 23.22 -20.02 6.81
C ASP A 126 21.87 -20.12 7.55
N LYS A 127 21.66 -19.31 8.58
CA LYS A 127 20.42 -19.30 9.36
C LYS A 127 19.25 -18.65 8.61
N ILE A 128 19.54 -17.66 7.76
CA ILE A 128 18.51 -16.90 7.04
C ILE A 128 18.43 -17.24 5.54
N ARG A 129 19.02 -18.38 5.12
CA ARG A 129 19.17 -18.78 3.71
C ARG A 129 17.88 -18.63 2.88
N ASN A 130 16.73 -18.85 3.51
CA ASN A 130 15.41 -18.78 2.87
C ASN A 130 14.58 -17.56 3.33
N LYS A 131 15.16 -16.64 4.13
CA LYS A 131 14.41 -15.47 4.60
C LYS A 131 14.52 -14.35 3.58
N ILE A 132 13.40 -13.99 2.99
CA ILE A 132 13.25 -12.81 2.13
C ILE A 132 12.93 -11.62 3.05
N THR A 133 13.65 -10.53 2.87
CA THR A 133 13.29 -9.23 3.46
C THR A 133 12.70 -8.37 2.34
N TYR A 134 11.82 -7.45 2.71
CA TYR A 134 11.12 -6.59 1.76
C TYR A 134 11.42 -5.13 2.05
N LYS A 135 11.23 -4.29 1.04
CA LYS A 135 11.24 -2.83 1.17
C LYS A 135 10.16 -2.20 0.29
N VAL A 136 9.77 -1.00 0.63
CA VAL A 136 8.95 -0.18 -0.24
C VAL A 136 9.81 0.26 -1.42
N SER A 137 9.31 0.12 -2.63
CA SER A 137 10.02 0.50 -3.86
C SER A 137 10.21 2.02 -3.92
N ASP A 138 11.38 2.45 -4.38
CA ASP A 138 11.63 3.85 -4.75
C ASP A 138 11.11 4.18 -6.16
N LYS A 139 10.81 3.14 -6.95
CA LYS A 139 10.33 3.16 -8.34
C LYS A 139 8.95 2.52 -8.40
N ASN A 140 8.38 2.44 -9.60
CA ASN A 140 7.09 1.76 -9.83
C ASN A 140 5.90 2.47 -9.17
N TRP A 141 5.86 3.80 -9.25
CA TRP A 141 4.77 4.62 -8.71
C TRP A 141 3.98 5.30 -9.85
N GLU A 142 3.81 4.58 -10.95
CA GLU A 142 3.07 5.05 -12.12
C GLU A 142 1.57 4.75 -11.98
N VAL A 143 0.76 5.33 -12.85
CA VAL A 143 -0.70 5.13 -12.87
C VAL A 143 -1.07 3.65 -12.92
N GLU A 144 -0.37 2.87 -13.75
CA GLU A 144 -0.61 1.43 -13.94
C GLU A 144 -0.40 0.62 -12.64
N ASN A 145 0.56 1.03 -11.80
CA ASN A 145 0.78 0.36 -10.53
C ASN A 145 -0.41 0.56 -9.58
N PHE A 146 -1.04 1.74 -9.58
CA PHE A 146 -2.25 1.97 -8.80
C PHE A 146 -3.47 1.26 -9.42
N GLN A 147 -3.60 1.25 -10.75
CA GLN A 147 -4.67 0.52 -11.43
C GLN A 147 -4.60 -0.98 -11.15
N LYS A 148 -3.40 -1.55 -11.10
CA LYS A 148 -3.17 -2.96 -10.79
C LYS A 148 -3.80 -3.39 -9.46
N ILE A 149 -3.97 -2.48 -8.50
CA ILE A 149 -4.60 -2.79 -7.22
C ILE A 149 -6.03 -3.33 -7.41
N TYR A 150 -6.79 -2.79 -8.38
CA TYR A 150 -8.20 -3.17 -8.58
C TYR A 150 -8.48 -3.80 -9.94
N ASP A 151 -7.51 -3.86 -10.84
CA ASP A 151 -7.64 -4.43 -12.18
C ASP A 151 -6.51 -5.42 -12.47
N ASP A 152 -6.83 -6.71 -12.44
CA ASP A 152 -5.88 -7.77 -12.70
C ASP A 152 -5.39 -7.84 -14.15
N SER A 153 -6.13 -7.24 -15.10
CA SER A 153 -5.74 -7.19 -16.52
C SER A 153 -4.54 -6.29 -16.79
N VAL A 154 -4.21 -5.40 -15.85
CA VAL A 154 -3.05 -4.50 -15.96
C VAL A 154 -1.77 -5.31 -15.84
N ILE A 155 -0.95 -5.26 -16.88
CA ILE A 155 0.37 -5.92 -16.94
C ILE A 155 1.44 -4.87 -16.64
N LEU A 156 2.14 -5.04 -15.53
CA LEU A 156 3.27 -4.19 -15.17
C LEU A 156 4.50 -4.61 -16.00
N THR A 157 4.94 -3.73 -16.89
CA THR A 157 6.20 -3.95 -17.61
C THR A 157 7.38 -3.72 -16.65
N LYS A 158 8.24 -4.73 -16.48
CA LYS A 158 9.52 -4.53 -15.81
C LYS A 158 10.33 -3.57 -16.66
N LYS A 159 10.55 -2.35 -16.19
CA LYS A 159 11.57 -1.47 -16.79
C LYS A 159 12.92 -2.09 -16.49
N ASP A 160 13.50 -2.80 -17.44
CA ASP A 160 14.86 -3.34 -17.37
C ASP A 160 15.84 -2.19 -17.11
N ASN A 161 16.51 -2.24 -15.97
CA ASN A 161 17.63 -1.36 -15.65
C ASN A 161 18.91 -1.90 -16.32
N SER A 162 18.92 -1.96 -17.67
CA SER A 162 20.15 -2.19 -18.43
C SER A 162 20.39 -1.01 -19.36
N LYS A 163 20.89 0.11 -18.80
CA LYS A 163 21.68 1.13 -19.52
C LYS A 163 22.11 2.20 -18.51
N THR A 164 23.32 2.09 -18.07
CA THR A 164 24.29 3.19 -17.91
C THR A 164 25.54 2.62 -17.25
N ASP A 165 26.47 2.19 -18.07
CA ASP A 165 27.90 2.21 -17.79
C ASP A 165 28.64 1.92 -19.10
N GLU A 166 28.56 2.84 -20.06
CA GLU A 166 29.54 2.99 -21.14
C GLU A 166 29.45 4.43 -21.64
N GLU A 167 30.32 5.27 -21.08
CA GLU A 167 31.01 6.38 -21.75
C GLU A 167 31.74 7.19 -20.70
N SER A 168 32.98 6.80 -20.44
CA SER A 168 34.05 7.71 -20.06
C SER A 168 35.38 7.01 -20.37
N LYS A 169 35.81 7.20 -21.60
CA LYS A 169 37.22 7.19 -21.94
C LYS A 169 37.65 8.60 -22.30
#